data_bacf2e3173df62446ace45127054d42b
#
_entry.id   bacf2e3173df62446ace45127054d42b
#
_cell.length_a   1.000
_cell.length_b   1.000
_cell.length_c   1.000
_cell.angle_alpha   90.00
_cell.angle_beta   90.00
_cell.angle_gamma   90.00
#
_symmetry.space_group_name_H-M   'P 1'
#
loop_
_entity.id
_entity.type
_entity.pdbx_description
1 polymer ?
#
loop_
_entity_poly.entity_id
_entity_poly.type
_entity_poly.pdbx_seq_one_letter_code
_entity_poly.pdbx_strand_id
1 'polypeptide(L)'
;MTPQALAERSREMDGLSFIRALLEGELPPPPIAQLLGFRPVEAAPGRAVFELVPGEQHYNPIGSVHGGVAATLLDSAMGCAVQTTLPAGTGYTTLELKVNFVRGLTAQSGPVRCEGEVVHRGRTVATAEGRIWEQDTGKLVAHATTTCLILAPR
;
A
#
# COMPACT_ATOMS: atom_id res chain seq x y z
N MET A 1 4.00 13.25 -16.03
CA MET A 1 4.00 13.94 -14.70
C MET A 1 5.24 13.51 -13.95
N THR A 2 5.97 14.45 -13.36
CA THR A 2 7.15 14.15 -12.53
C THR A 2 6.72 13.62 -11.16
N PRO A 3 7.58 12.86 -10.44
CA PRO A 3 7.28 12.44 -9.07
C PRO A 3 6.94 13.61 -8.13
N GLN A 4 7.58 14.74 -8.35
CA GLN A 4 7.34 15.95 -7.57
C GLN A 4 5.96 16.55 -7.84
N ALA A 5 5.54 16.61 -9.10
CA ALA A 5 4.20 17.06 -9.46
C ALA A 5 3.11 16.11 -8.93
N LEU A 6 3.37 14.80 -8.89
CA LEU A 6 2.46 13.85 -8.26
C LEU A 6 2.33 14.09 -6.75
N ALA A 7 3.45 14.37 -6.08
CA ALA A 7 3.45 14.71 -4.65
C ALA A 7 2.72 16.03 -4.36
N GLU A 8 2.79 17.02 -5.25
CA GLU A 8 2.03 18.27 -5.15
C GLU A 8 0.53 17.99 -5.28
N ARG A 9 0.12 17.19 -6.28
CA ARG A 9 -1.29 16.79 -6.45
C ARG A 9 -1.84 16.05 -5.22
N SER A 10 -1.02 15.21 -4.58
CA SER A 10 -1.45 14.50 -3.36
C SER A 10 -1.75 15.44 -2.18
N ARG A 11 -1.18 16.64 -2.16
CA ARG A 11 -1.44 17.65 -1.13
C ARG A 11 -2.67 18.50 -1.44
N GLU A 12 -2.98 18.69 -2.71
CA GLU A 12 -4.13 19.48 -3.17
C GLU A 12 -5.46 18.75 -3.05
N MET A 13 -5.44 17.42 -3.06
CA MET A 13 -6.62 16.58 -3.01
C MET A 13 -6.82 15.99 -1.61
N ASP A 14 -8.07 15.70 -1.24
CA ASP A 14 -8.30 14.79 -0.12
C ASP A 14 -7.77 13.39 -0.46
N GLY A 15 -7.39 12.63 0.56
CA GLY A 15 -6.69 11.38 0.36
C GLY A 15 -7.50 10.33 -0.41
N LEU A 16 -8.81 10.24 -0.19
CA LEU A 16 -9.65 9.28 -0.91
C LEU A 16 -9.74 9.60 -2.40
N SER A 17 -9.96 10.87 -2.74
CA SER A 17 -9.98 11.33 -4.14
C SER A 17 -8.64 11.08 -4.82
N PHE A 18 -7.52 11.32 -4.13
CA PHE A 18 -6.18 11.05 -4.68
C PHE A 18 -5.97 9.56 -4.98
N ILE A 19 -6.31 8.66 -4.05
CA ILE A 19 -6.15 7.20 -4.26
C ILE A 19 -7.08 6.72 -5.39
N ARG A 20 -8.30 7.25 -5.48
CA ARG A 20 -9.22 6.93 -6.59
C ARG A 20 -8.68 7.38 -7.95
N ALA A 21 -8.09 8.57 -8.03
CA ALA A 21 -7.47 9.06 -9.25
C ALA A 21 -6.30 8.18 -9.73
N LEU A 22 -5.53 7.61 -8.79
CA LEU A 22 -4.51 6.59 -9.12
C LEU A 22 -5.14 5.28 -9.62
N LEU A 23 -6.22 4.84 -8.98
CA LEU A 23 -6.94 3.63 -9.34
C LEU A 23 -7.58 3.72 -10.72
N GLU A 24 -8.17 4.87 -11.06
CA GLU A 24 -8.84 5.14 -12.33
C GLU A 24 -7.87 5.51 -13.46
N GLY A 25 -6.59 5.67 -13.14
CA GLY A 25 -5.54 6.01 -14.12
C GLY A 25 -5.54 7.49 -14.53
N GLU A 26 -6.23 8.34 -13.81
CA GLU A 26 -6.19 9.80 -14.01
C GLU A 26 -4.84 10.39 -13.57
N LEU A 27 -4.21 9.76 -12.59
CA LEU A 27 -2.86 10.06 -12.14
C LEU A 27 -1.94 8.87 -12.40
N PRO A 28 -0.67 9.12 -12.77
CA PRO A 28 0.28 8.04 -12.97
C PRO A 28 0.64 7.38 -11.64
N PRO A 29 0.94 6.06 -11.65
CA PRO A 29 1.41 5.39 -10.45
C PRO A 29 2.74 5.98 -9.96
N PRO A 30 2.99 6.00 -8.64
CA PRO A 30 4.26 6.46 -8.10
C PRO A 30 5.42 5.55 -8.56
N PRO A 31 6.66 6.07 -8.61
CA PRO A 31 7.81 5.31 -9.13
C PRO A 31 8.01 3.93 -8.50
N ILE A 32 7.82 3.80 -7.20
CA ILE A 32 7.96 2.51 -6.49
C ILE A 32 6.91 1.49 -6.96
N ALA A 33 5.69 1.92 -7.23
CA ALA A 33 4.63 1.06 -7.74
C ALA A 33 4.94 0.59 -9.18
N GLN A 34 5.49 1.47 -10.01
CA GLN A 34 5.96 1.12 -11.35
C GLN A 34 7.12 0.12 -11.29
N LEU A 35 8.10 0.37 -10.41
CA LEU A 35 9.28 -0.47 -10.27
C LEU A 35 8.93 -1.91 -9.85
N LEU A 36 8.04 -2.06 -8.89
CA LEU A 36 7.63 -3.37 -8.36
C LEU A 36 6.42 -3.96 -9.09
N GLY A 37 5.69 -3.17 -9.86
CA GLY A 37 4.56 -3.64 -10.65
C GLY A 37 3.28 -3.87 -9.85
N PHE A 38 3.05 -3.13 -8.74
CA PHE A 38 1.80 -3.20 -8.01
C PHE A 38 0.89 -2.00 -8.31
N ARG A 39 -0.40 -2.16 -8.09
CA ARG A 39 -1.39 -1.12 -8.37
C ARG A 39 -2.55 -1.16 -7.39
N PRO A 40 -3.21 -0.02 -7.11
CA PRO A 40 -4.46 -0.02 -6.37
C PRO A 40 -5.57 -0.67 -7.21
N VAL A 41 -6.47 -1.39 -6.56
CA VAL A 41 -7.65 -2.03 -7.18
C VAL A 41 -8.94 -1.67 -6.49
N GLU A 42 -8.92 -1.27 -5.22
CA GLU A 42 -10.06 -0.78 -4.48
C GLU A 42 -9.65 0.33 -3.51
N ALA A 43 -10.53 1.31 -3.31
CA ALA A 43 -10.35 2.36 -2.32
C ALA A 43 -11.70 2.79 -1.73
N ALA A 44 -11.76 2.84 -0.41
CA ALA A 44 -12.89 3.31 0.36
C ALA A 44 -12.38 4.02 1.63
N PRO A 45 -13.20 4.79 2.34
CA PRO A 45 -12.76 5.43 3.57
C PRO A 45 -12.19 4.42 4.57
N GLY A 46 -10.93 4.59 4.98
CA GLY A 46 -10.21 3.71 5.89
C GLY A 46 -9.76 2.36 5.31
N ARG A 47 -9.87 2.17 4.00
CA ARG A 47 -9.52 0.90 3.34
C ARG A 47 -8.91 1.13 1.97
N ALA A 48 -7.86 0.37 1.66
CA ALA A 48 -7.26 0.32 0.33
C ALA A 48 -6.83 -1.12 0.00
N VAL A 49 -7.01 -1.53 -1.24
CA VAL A 49 -6.58 -2.84 -1.73
C VAL A 49 -5.67 -2.65 -2.93
N PHE A 50 -4.55 -3.35 -2.92
CA PHE A 50 -3.58 -3.40 -3.99
C PHE A 50 -3.45 -4.81 -4.55
N GLU A 51 -3.00 -4.90 -5.79
CA GLU A 51 -2.69 -6.15 -6.48
C GLU A 51 -1.24 -6.13 -6.95
N LEU A 52 -0.57 -7.27 -6.82
CA LEU A 52 0.73 -7.56 -7.38
C LEU A 52 0.70 -8.92 -8.06
N VAL A 53 1.32 -9.03 -9.24
CA VAL A 53 1.63 -10.32 -9.85
C VAL A 53 3.10 -10.62 -9.58
N PRO A 54 3.42 -11.58 -8.70
CA PRO A 54 4.81 -11.93 -8.42
C PRO A 54 5.53 -12.48 -9.64
N GLY A 55 6.80 -12.11 -9.79
CA GLY A 55 7.67 -12.58 -10.86
C GLY A 55 9.11 -12.77 -10.38
N GLU A 56 9.94 -13.35 -11.22
CA GLU A 56 11.35 -13.63 -10.91
C GLU A 56 12.16 -12.38 -10.59
N GLN A 57 11.76 -11.20 -11.13
CA GLN A 57 12.35 -9.90 -10.79
C GLN A 57 12.22 -9.52 -9.31
N HIS A 58 11.34 -10.18 -8.59
CA HIS A 58 11.12 -9.96 -7.16
C HIS A 58 11.90 -10.91 -6.26
N TYR A 59 12.70 -11.84 -6.84
CA TYR A 59 13.33 -12.91 -6.10
C TYR A 59 14.51 -12.44 -5.24
N ASN A 60 14.62 -13.07 -4.08
CA ASN A 60 15.82 -13.08 -3.26
C ASN A 60 16.84 -14.11 -3.80
N PRO A 61 18.07 -14.19 -3.25
CA PRO A 61 19.07 -15.14 -3.76
C PRO A 61 18.77 -16.61 -3.45
N ILE A 62 17.74 -16.91 -2.69
CA ILE A 62 17.32 -18.29 -2.37
C ILE A 62 16.12 -18.77 -3.20
N GLY A 63 15.69 -18.00 -4.20
CA GLY A 63 14.76 -18.47 -5.22
C GLY A 63 13.26 -18.28 -4.89
N SER A 64 12.92 -17.30 -4.07
CA SER A 64 11.54 -16.91 -3.78
C SER A 64 11.40 -15.40 -3.74
N VAL A 65 10.18 -14.90 -3.77
CA VAL A 65 9.91 -13.46 -3.67
C VAL A 65 10.50 -12.91 -2.37
N HIS A 66 11.28 -11.85 -2.49
CA HIS A 66 11.91 -11.19 -1.34
C HIS A 66 10.84 -10.64 -0.38
N GLY A 67 11.01 -10.89 0.91
CA GLY A 67 10.09 -10.41 1.95
C GLY A 67 9.90 -8.90 1.95
N GLY A 68 10.91 -8.15 1.51
CA GLY A 68 10.84 -6.70 1.33
C GLY A 68 9.79 -6.25 0.30
N VAL A 69 9.48 -7.07 -0.71
CA VAL A 69 8.41 -6.80 -1.67
C VAL A 69 7.06 -6.87 -0.98
N ALA A 70 6.81 -7.91 -0.19
CA ALA A 70 5.59 -8.05 0.62
C ALA A 70 5.47 -6.90 1.64
N ALA A 71 6.57 -6.52 2.29
CA ALA A 71 6.59 -5.41 3.24
C ALA A 71 6.26 -4.07 2.56
N THR A 72 6.79 -3.81 1.36
CA THR A 72 6.47 -2.60 0.58
C THR A 72 4.99 -2.56 0.19
N LEU A 73 4.44 -3.69 -0.24
CA LEU A 73 3.03 -3.80 -0.61
C LEU A 73 2.12 -3.54 0.60
N LEU A 74 2.45 -4.10 1.77
CA LEU A 74 1.73 -3.88 3.03
C LEU A 74 1.83 -2.43 3.51
N ASP A 75 3.01 -1.84 3.44
CA ASP A 75 3.19 -0.42 3.79
C ASP A 75 2.34 0.48 2.89
N SER A 76 2.33 0.22 1.59
CA SER A 76 1.51 0.96 0.63
C SER A 76 0.01 0.80 0.91
N ALA A 77 -0.47 -0.41 1.13
CA ALA A 77 -1.90 -0.66 1.38
C ALA A 77 -2.37 -0.04 2.70
N MET A 78 -1.62 -0.22 3.78
CA MET A 78 -1.96 0.35 5.08
C MET A 78 -1.81 1.87 5.12
N GLY A 79 -0.74 2.41 4.53
CA GLY A 79 -0.53 3.84 4.43
C GLY A 79 -1.59 4.53 3.57
N CYS A 80 -1.97 3.94 2.44
CA CYS A 80 -3.06 4.45 1.61
C CYS A 80 -4.42 4.34 2.30
N ALA A 81 -4.67 3.29 3.11
CA ALA A 81 -5.86 3.21 3.95
C ALA A 81 -5.94 4.41 4.91
N VAL A 82 -4.84 4.75 5.57
CA VAL A 82 -4.75 5.96 6.41
C VAL A 82 -4.97 7.21 5.57
N GLN A 83 -4.32 7.33 4.42
CA GLN A 83 -4.45 8.50 3.53
C GLN A 83 -5.89 8.75 3.12
N THR A 84 -6.69 7.72 2.85
CA THR A 84 -8.12 7.88 2.48
C THR A 84 -8.94 8.62 3.54
N THR A 85 -8.47 8.70 4.78
CA THR A 85 -9.15 9.39 5.90
C THR A 85 -8.70 10.84 6.07
N LEU A 86 -7.72 11.30 5.29
CA LEU A 86 -7.08 12.59 5.50
C LEU A 86 -7.68 13.67 4.58
N PRO A 87 -7.95 14.87 5.11
CA PRO A 87 -8.36 16.00 4.28
C PRO A 87 -7.19 16.52 3.42
N ALA A 88 -7.51 17.32 2.40
CA ALA A 88 -6.51 18.00 1.59
C ALA A 88 -5.52 18.80 2.46
N GLY A 89 -4.25 18.81 2.08
CA GLY A 89 -3.19 19.48 2.81
C GLY A 89 -2.60 18.69 3.98
N THR A 90 -3.25 17.62 4.42
CA THR A 90 -2.78 16.76 5.51
C THR A 90 -2.07 15.54 4.94
N GLY A 91 -0.85 15.28 5.41
CA GLY A 91 -0.06 14.12 5.01
C GLY A 91 0.09 13.11 6.14
N TYR A 92 0.85 12.07 5.87
CA TYR A 92 1.25 11.09 6.89
C TYR A 92 2.65 10.55 6.59
N THR A 93 3.23 9.91 7.57
CA THR A 93 4.44 9.10 7.39
C THR A 93 4.38 7.87 8.28
N THR A 94 4.86 6.75 7.77
CA THR A 94 4.97 5.50 8.53
C THR A 94 6.08 5.62 9.57
N LEU A 95 5.77 5.32 10.83
CA LEU A 95 6.74 5.32 11.94
C LEU A 95 7.32 3.94 12.18
N GLU A 96 6.52 2.90 12.04
CA GLU A 96 6.94 1.51 12.22
C GLU A 96 6.05 0.60 11.39
N LEU A 97 6.60 -0.55 11.04
CA LEU A 97 5.93 -1.60 10.29
C LEU A 97 6.36 -2.94 10.88
N LYS A 98 5.40 -3.72 11.36
CA LYS A 98 5.63 -5.09 11.80
C LYS A 98 4.97 -6.04 10.81
N VAL A 99 5.74 -6.96 10.24
CA VAL A 99 5.27 -7.95 9.27
C VAL A 99 5.50 -9.36 9.80
N ASN A 100 4.50 -10.23 9.65
CA ASN A 100 4.62 -11.66 9.84
C ASN A 100 4.48 -12.35 8.48
N PHE A 101 5.51 -13.07 8.06
CA PHE A 101 5.51 -13.83 6.81
C PHE A 101 5.02 -15.25 7.10
N VAL A 102 3.92 -15.63 6.46
CA VAL A 102 3.23 -16.91 6.71
C VAL A 102 3.53 -17.91 5.60
N ARG A 103 3.59 -17.45 4.35
CA ARG A 103 3.77 -18.27 3.16
C ARG A 103 4.72 -17.59 2.18
N GLY A 104 5.68 -18.34 1.63
CA GLY A 104 6.52 -17.88 0.54
C GLY A 104 5.75 -17.70 -0.75
N LEU A 105 6.16 -16.73 -1.57
CA LEU A 105 5.63 -16.49 -2.91
C LEU A 105 6.69 -16.82 -3.95
N THR A 106 6.22 -17.28 -5.11
CA THR A 106 7.02 -17.51 -6.32
C THR A 106 6.32 -16.92 -7.55
N ALA A 107 6.99 -16.94 -8.69
CA ALA A 107 6.40 -16.54 -9.96
C ALA A 107 5.18 -17.40 -10.35
N GLN A 108 5.02 -18.58 -9.76
CA GLN A 108 3.89 -19.50 -9.98
C GLN A 108 2.72 -19.28 -9.01
N SER A 109 2.86 -18.41 -8.03
CA SER A 109 1.80 -18.15 -7.04
C SER A 109 0.56 -17.47 -7.64
N GLY A 110 0.70 -16.83 -8.82
CA GLY A 110 -0.34 -16.01 -9.40
C GLY A 110 -0.52 -14.68 -8.67
N PRO A 111 -1.56 -13.90 -9.02
CA PRO A 111 -1.81 -12.60 -8.42
C PRO A 111 -2.02 -12.70 -6.91
N VAL A 112 -1.50 -11.73 -6.18
CA VAL A 112 -1.79 -11.54 -4.76
C VAL A 112 -2.53 -10.23 -4.55
N ARG A 113 -3.41 -10.22 -3.56
CA ARG A 113 -4.11 -9.04 -3.08
C ARG A 113 -3.57 -8.64 -1.73
N CYS A 114 -3.44 -7.34 -1.52
CA CYS A 114 -3.03 -6.76 -0.25
C CYS A 114 -4.06 -5.73 0.19
N GLU A 115 -4.70 -5.99 1.31
CA GLU A 115 -5.66 -5.07 1.93
C GLU A 115 -5.03 -4.40 3.13
N GLY A 116 -5.17 -3.06 3.20
CA GLY A 116 -4.94 -2.26 4.37
C GLY A 116 -6.26 -1.72 4.92
N GLU A 117 -6.42 -1.74 6.23
CA GLU A 117 -7.60 -1.25 6.92
C GLU A 117 -7.19 -0.46 8.17
N VAL A 118 -7.74 0.75 8.32
CA VAL A 118 -7.49 1.58 9.49
C VAL A 118 -8.15 0.95 10.72
N VAL A 119 -7.36 0.74 11.77
CA VAL A 119 -7.86 0.32 13.09
C VAL A 119 -8.34 1.52 13.88
N HIS A 120 -7.50 2.58 13.93
CA HIS A 120 -7.83 3.81 14.64
C HIS A 120 -7.18 5.00 13.93
N ARG A 121 -7.96 6.03 13.68
CA ARG A 121 -7.48 7.30 13.16
C ARG A 121 -7.61 8.36 14.24
N GLY A 122 -6.48 8.65 14.91
CA GLY A 122 -6.37 9.73 15.88
C GLY A 122 -6.03 11.06 15.21
N ARG A 123 -5.90 12.11 16.04
CA ARG A 123 -5.54 13.45 15.56
C ARG A 123 -4.10 13.53 15.05
N THR A 124 -3.16 12.84 15.72
CA THR A 124 -1.72 12.89 15.43
C THR A 124 -1.16 11.53 15.01
N VAL A 125 -1.82 10.44 15.35
CA VAL A 125 -1.40 9.07 15.08
C VAL A 125 -2.57 8.28 14.54
N ALA A 126 -2.31 7.45 13.53
CA ALA A 126 -3.25 6.45 13.04
C ALA A 126 -2.60 5.07 13.07
N THR A 127 -3.37 4.05 13.34
CA THR A 127 -2.95 2.65 13.28
C THR A 127 -3.77 1.92 12.23
N ALA A 128 -3.13 0.99 11.54
CA ALA A 128 -3.76 0.15 10.53
C ALA A 128 -3.24 -1.28 10.61
N GLU A 129 -4.01 -2.19 10.08
CA GLU A 129 -3.61 -3.58 9.87
C GLU A 129 -3.74 -3.93 8.39
N GLY A 130 -2.95 -4.91 7.96
CA GLY A 130 -2.92 -5.34 6.57
C GLY A 130 -2.69 -6.83 6.45
N ARG A 131 -3.10 -7.37 5.31
CA ARG A 131 -2.90 -8.77 4.96
C ARG A 131 -2.71 -8.94 3.47
N ILE A 132 -1.88 -9.93 3.11
CA ILE A 132 -1.71 -10.38 1.73
C ILE A 132 -2.24 -11.81 1.62
N TRP A 133 -2.99 -12.08 0.57
CA TRP A 133 -3.46 -13.43 0.23
C TRP A 133 -3.30 -13.71 -1.26
N GLU A 134 -3.11 -14.98 -1.59
CA GLU A 134 -3.15 -15.43 -2.96
C GLU A 134 -4.59 -15.34 -3.49
N GLN A 135 -4.78 -14.67 -4.61
CA GLN A 135 -6.11 -14.44 -5.19
C GLN A 135 -6.78 -15.76 -5.61
N ASP A 136 -6.01 -16.69 -6.20
CA ASP A 136 -6.54 -17.94 -6.75
C ASP A 136 -6.89 -18.99 -5.69
N THR A 137 -6.19 -18.99 -4.55
CA THR A 137 -6.35 -20.01 -3.49
C THR A 137 -6.99 -19.45 -2.22
N GLY A 138 -6.97 -18.13 -2.03
CA GLY A 138 -7.38 -17.46 -0.79
C GLY A 138 -6.42 -17.67 0.39
N LYS A 139 -5.25 -18.29 0.16
CA LYS A 139 -4.29 -18.57 1.24
C LYS A 139 -3.59 -17.32 1.71
N LEU A 140 -3.48 -17.16 3.04
CA LEU A 140 -2.76 -16.06 3.66
C LEU A 140 -1.26 -16.16 3.39
N VAL A 141 -0.67 -15.06 2.94
CA VAL A 141 0.76 -14.93 2.63
C VAL A 141 1.50 -14.19 3.74
N ALA A 142 0.97 -13.07 4.17
CA ALA A 142 1.53 -12.24 5.22
C ALA A 142 0.45 -11.40 5.88
N HIS A 143 0.72 -10.94 7.10
CA HIS A 143 -0.10 -9.94 7.78
C HIS A 143 0.80 -8.97 8.52
N ALA A 144 0.27 -7.76 8.78
CA ALA A 144 1.06 -6.68 9.34
C ALA A 144 0.22 -5.71 10.15
N THR A 145 0.92 -4.94 10.96
CA THR A 145 0.41 -3.75 11.63
C THR A 145 1.34 -2.58 11.39
N THR A 146 0.81 -1.37 11.40
CA THR A 146 1.60 -0.14 11.25
C THR A 146 1.07 0.97 12.15
N THR A 147 1.96 1.88 12.48
CA THR A 147 1.64 3.17 13.10
C THR A 147 2.11 4.28 12.18
N CYS A 148 1.23 5.21 11.88
CA CYS A 148 1.51 6.38 11.06
C CYS A 148 1.38 7.67 11.88
N LEU A 149 2.31 8.59 11.66
CA LEU A 149 2.21 9.96 12.13
C LEU A 149 1.43 10.79 11.11
N ILE A 150 0.42 11.52 11.57
CA ILE A 150 -0.34 12.45 10.74
C ILE A 150 0.39 13.80 10.76
N LEU A 151 0.71 14.29 9.56
CA LEU A 151 1.44 15.54 9.35
C LEU A 151 0.43 16.64 9.09
N ALA A 152 0.32 17.58 10.04
CA ALA A 152 -0.52 18.76 9.87
C ALA A 152 -0.11 19.59 8.65
N PRO A 153 -1.04 20.36 8.04
CA PRO A 153 -0.71 21.31 6.98
C PRO A 153 0.37 22.30 7.45
N ARG A 154 1.35 22.55 6.55
CA ARG A 154 2.38 23.59 6.76
C ARG A 154 1.96 24.88 6.10
#